data_4b79157cdaae0cb496271116c54b978d
#
_entry.id   4b79157cdaae0cb496271116c54b978d
#
_cell.length_a   1.000
_cell.length_b   1.000
_cell.length_c   1.000
_cell.angle_alpha   90.00
_cell.angle_beta   90.00
_cell.angle_gamma   90.00
#
_symmetry.space_group_name_H-M   'P 1'
#
loop_
_entity.id
_entity.type
_entity.pdbx_description
1 polymer ?
#
loop_
_entity_poly.entity_id
_entity_poly.type
_entity_poly.pdbx_seq_one_letter_code
_entity_poly.pdbx_strand_id
1 'polypeptide(L)'
;MIVTALVRGLRKRCPHCGQGPLFAGWKHLERCNRCGLVYERNPGDTWAFTVIGDRVPVAAAIALVYFGLFRINRTLGTVALVVLGAALIWTAPNRWGVGIALHYLSRVYFPDPQDPVPR
;
A
#
# COMPACT_ATOMS: atom_id res chain seq x y z
N MET A 1 11.33 10.82 9.06
CA MET A 1 10.05 10.31 9.55
C MET A 1 9.13 9.82 8.41
N ILE A 2 8.84 10.65 7.43
CA ILE A 2 7.97 10.27 6.30
C ILE A 2 8.54 9.09 5.52
N VAL A 3 9.79 9.19 5.10
CA VAL A 3 10.47 8.13 4.34
C VAL A 3 10.54 6.83 5.17
N THR A 4 10.85 6.94 6.46
CA THR A 4 10.92 5.79 7.36
C THR A 4 9.57 5.07 7.43
N ALA A 5 8.48 5.81 7.62
CA ALA A 5 7.13 5.24 7.69
C ALA A 5 6.74 4.56 6.38
N LEU A 6 7.03 5.19 5.23
CA LEU A 6 6.74 4.62 3.92
C LEU A 6 7.53 3.35 3.65
N VAL A 7 8.82 3.32 4.01
CA VAL A 7 9.67 2.13 3.86
C VAL A 7 9.17 0.99 4.75
N ARG A 8 8.77 1.30 5.98
CA ARG A 8 8.18 0.30 6.88
C ARG A 8 6.89 -0.28 6.30
N GLY A 9 6.02 0.57 5.79
CA GLY A 9 4.79 0.14 5.11
C GLY A 9 5.07 -0.73 3.90
N LEU A 10 6.03 -0.35 3.07
CA LEU A 10 6.45 -1.12 1.90
C LEU A 10 6.97 -2.51 2.30
N ARG A 11 7.64 -2.62 3.44
CA ARG A 11 8.13 -3.89 3.99
C ARG A 11 7.06 -4.68 4.75
N LYS A 12 5.82 -4.26 4.71
CA LYS A 12 4.69 -4.87 5.44
C LYS A 12 4.91 -4.85 6.95
N ARG A 13 5.46 -3.76 7.45
CA ARG A 13 5.71 -3.54 8.89
C ARG A 13 4.93 -2.33 9.38
N CYS A 14 4.67 -2.31 10.68
CA CYS A 14 3.98 -1.20 11.31
C CYS A 14 4.72 0.13 11.06
N PRO A 15 4.05 1.16 10.56
CA PRO A 15 4.71 2.45 10.30
C PRO A 15 5.14 3.17 11.57
N HIS A 16 4.54 2.85 12.72
CA HIS A 16 4.85 3.49 13.99
C HIS A 16 6.10 2.89 14.65
N CYS A 17 6.11 1.58 14.92
CA CYS A 17 7.22 0.91 15.62
C CYS A 17 8.19 0.20 14.67
N GLY A 18 7.78 -0.15 13.47
CA GLY A 18 8.59 -0.86 12.49
C GLY A 18 8.85 -2.33 12.79
N GLN A 19 8.28 -2.88 13.86
CA GLN A 19 8.52 -4.25 14.31
C GLN A 19 7.32 -5.17 14.10
N GLY A 20 6.10 -4.67 14.32
CA GLY A 20 4.89 -5.46 14.16
C GLY A 20 4.55 -5.70 12.69
N PRO A 21 3.97 -6.85 12.33
CA PRO A 21 3.53 -7.11 10.97
C PRO A 21 2.23 -6.36 10.64
N LEU A 22 2.04 -5.98 9.38
CA LEU A 22 0.77 -5.44 8.89
C LEU A 22 -0.19 -6.53 8.45
N PHE A 23 0.34 -7.70 8.07
CA PHE A 23 -0.44 -8.78 7.49
C PHE A 23 -0.13 -10.10 8.17
N ALA A 24 -1.14 -10.96 8.27
CA ALA A 24 -0.99 -12.38 8.56
C ALA A 24 -1.22 -13.14 7.24
N GLY A 25 -0.14 -13.42 6.50
CA GLY A 25 -0.22 -13.92 5.13
C GLY A 25 -0.77 -12.85 4.19
N TRP A 26 -1.93 -13.08 3.60
CA TRP A 26 -2.62 -12.13 2.72
C TRP A 26 -3.69 -11.30 3.44
N LYS A 27 -3.95 -11.62 4.71
CA LYS A 27 -5.00 -10.95 5.48
C LYS A 27 -4.42 -9.77 6.25
N HIS A 28 -5.07 -8.62 6.12
CA HIS A 28 -4.75 -7.40 6.82
C HIS A 28 -5.07 -7.52 8.32
N LEU A 29 -4.12 -7.13 9.17
CA LEU A 29 -4.34 -7.06 10.62
C LEU A 29 -5.00 -5.75 11.02
N GLU A 30 -5.82 -5.78 12.08
CA GLU A 30 -6.52 -4.58 12.56
C GLU A 30 -5.62 -3.66 13.36
N ARG A 31 -4.66 -4.24 14.10
CA ARG A 31 -3.73 -3.47 14.94
C ARG A 31 -2.37 -4.13 15.02
N CYS A 32 -1.38 -3.32 15.41
CA CYS A 32 -0.03 -3.82 15.63
C CYS A 32 0.05 -4.63 16.93
N ASN A 33 0.69 -5.80 16.85
CA ASN A 33 0.91 -6.67 18.02
C ASN A 33 1.97 -6.15 18.98
N ARG A 34 2.79 -5.19 18.54
CA ARG A 34 3.92 -4.66 19.32
C ARG A 34 3.61 -3.34 20.00
N CYS A 35 3.13 -2.36 19.25
CA CYS A 35 2.87 -1.02 19.79
C CYS A 35 1.39 -0.71 20.03
N GLY A 36 0.48 -1.58 19.53
CA GLY A 36 -0.96 -1.38 19.69
C GLY A 36 -1.58 -0.38 18.73
N LEU A 37 -0.83 0.10 17.74
CA LEU A 37 -1.37 1.02 16.74
C LEU A 37 -2.54 0.36 15.98
N VAL A 38 -3.70 1.01 16.00
CA VAL A 38 -4.84 0.62 15.17
C VAL A 38 -4.58 1.13 13.77
N TYR A 39 -4.40 0.22 12.80
CA TYR A 39 -4.03 0.56 11.43
C TYR A 39 -5.14 1.31 10.71
N GLU A 40 -6.36 0.92 10.93
CA GLU A 40 -7.53 1.53 10.32
C GLU A 40 -8.58 1.80 11.40
N ARG A 41 -8.85 3.08 11.64
CA ARG A 41 -9.76 3.53 12.69
C ARG A 41 -11.20 3.10 12.42
N ASN A 42 -11.63 3.26 11.16
CA ASN A 42 -12.94 2.81 10.69
C ASN A 42 -12.75 2.06 9.37
N PRO A 43 -13.61 1.08 9.05
CA PRO A 43 -13.55 0.40 7.76
C PRO A 43 -13.60 1.40 6.60
N GLY A 44 -12.64 1.33 5.69
CA GLY A 44 -12.57 2.19 4.52
C GLY A 44 -11.76 3.48 4.69
N ASP A 45 -11.22 3.78 5.88
CA ASP A 45 -10.42 5.00 6.11
C ASP A 45 -9.20 5.07 5.21
N THR A 46 -8.58 3.93 4.89
CA THR A 46 -7.40 3.87 4.03
C THR A 46 -7.74 3.84 2.55
N TRP A 47 -9.02 3.84 2.19
CA TRP A 47 -9.48 3.67 0.82
C TRP A 47 -8.91 4.74 -0.12
N ALA A 48 -8.99 6.01 0.26
CA ALA A 48 -8.49 7.12 -0.56
C ALA A 48 -6.97 7.01 -0.79
N PHE A 49 -6.22 6.66 0.25
CA PHE A 49 -4.76 6.49 0.15
C PHE A 49 -4.40 5.28 -0.68
N THR A 50 -5.18 4.20 -0.60
CA THR A 50 -5.01 3.02 -1.44
C THR A 50 -5.26 3.34 -2.90
N VAL A 51 -6.31 4.10 -3.21
CA VAL A 51 -6.60 4.52 -4.59
C VAL A 51 -5.46 5.35 -5.16
N ILE A 52 -5.01 6.37 -4.45
CA ILE A 52 -3.95 7.26 -4.91
C ILE A 52 -2.60 6.52 -4.98
N GLY A 53 -2.27 5.75 -3.95
CA GLY A 53 -0.96 5.10 -3.83
C GLY A 53 -0.82 3.80 -4.61
N ASP A 54 -1.91 3.18 -5.01
CA ASP A 54 -1.89 1.87 -5.67
C ASP A 54 -2.67 1.85 -6.98
N ARG A 55 -3.97 2.09 -6.94
CA ARG A 55 -4.84 1.85 -8.11
C ARG A 55 -4.56 2.79 -9.27
N VAL A 56 -4.30 4.06 -9.01
CA VAL A 56 -3.98 5.03 -10.07
C VAL A 56 -2.64 4.69 -10.73
N PRO A 57 -1.53 4.49 -10.00
CA PRO A 57 -0.26 4.06 -10.61
C PRO A 57 -0.36 2.73 -11.34
N VAL A 58 -1.09 1.75 -10.80
CA VAL A 58 -1.30 0.44 -11.44
C VAL A 58 -2.05 0.60 -12.75
N ALA A 59 -3.13 1.36 -12.76
CA ALA A 59 -3.89 1.62 -13.98
C ALA A 59 -3.04 2.34 -15.03
N ALA A 60 -2.23 3.31 -14.62
CA ALA A 60 -1.30 4.01 -15.51
C ALA A 60 -0.26 3.05 -16.12
N ALA A 61 0.31 2.16 -15.30
CA ALA A 61 1.29 1.17 -15.78
C ALA A 61 0.68 0.22 -16.81
N ILE A 62 -0.53 -0.29 -16.54
CA ILE A 62 -1.26 -1.17 -17.48
C ILE A 62 -1.55 -0.42 -18.77
N ALA A 63 -2.01 0.83 -18.69
CA ALA A 63 -2.32 1.66 -19.85
C ALA A 63 -1.07 1.91 -20.70
N LEU A 64 0.07 2.22 -20.07
CA LEU A 64 1.34 2.43 -20.78
C LEU A 64 1.77 1.19 -21.55
N VAL A 65 1.69 0.02 -20.94
CA VAL A 65 2.04 -1.24 -21.60
C VAL A 65 1.06 -1.54 -22.74
N TYR A 66 -0.24 -1.38 -22.50
CA TYR A 66 -1.27 -1.65 -23.52
C TYR A 66 -1.15 -0.72 -24.71
N PHE A 67 -1.13 0.59 -24.49
CA PHE A 67 -1.10 1.57 -25.57
C PHE A 67 0.28 1.76 -26.20
N GLY A 68 1.35 1.49 -25.47
CA GLY A 68 2.71 1.59 -26.00
C GLY A 68 3.16 0.29 -26.66
N LEU A 69 3.37 -0.74 -25.86
CA LEU A 69 4.04 -1.96 -26.27
C LEU A 69 3.15 -2.90 -27.07
N PHE A 70 1.91 -3.09 -26.63
CA PHE A 70 0.95 -4.00 -27.27
C PHE A 70 0.59 -3.56 -28.69
N ARG A 71 0.55 -2.25 -28.94
CA ARG A 71 0.27 -1.70 -30.29
C ARG A 71 1.44 -1.88 -31.24
N ILE A 72 2.67 -1.89 -30.72
CA ILE A 72 3.87 -2.10 -31.53
C ILE A 72 4.06 -3.56 -31.87
N ASN A 73 3.94 -4.44 -30.88
CA ASN A 73 4.10 -5.88 -31.04
C ASN A 73 3.14 -6.61 -30.10
N ARG A 74 2.16 -7.28 -30.68
CA ARG A 74 1.10 -7.97 -29.94
C ARG A 74 1.66 -9.06 -29.01
N THR A 75 2.60 -9.87 -29.49
CA THR A 75 3.21 -10.94 -28.69
C THR A 75 4.01 -10.37 -27.52
N LEU A 76 4.85 -9.38 -27.77
CA LEU A 76 5.66 -8.72 -26.75
C LEU A 76 4.76 -8.02 -25.73
N GLY A 77 3.71 -7.33 -26.19
CA GLY A 77 2.76 -6.67 -25.32
C GLY A 77 2.00 -7.64 -24.42
N THR A 78 1.57 -8.80 -24.98
CA THR A 78 0.90 -9.85 -24.19
C THR A 78 1.83 -10.40 -23.11
N VAL A 79 3.07 -10.72 -23.43
CA VAL A 79 4.06 -11.20 -22.46
C VAL A 79 4.29 -10.16 -21.39
N ALA A 80 4.46 -8.89 -21.76
CA ALA A 80 4.67 -7.78 -20.82
C ALA A 80 3.48 -7.61 -19.89
N LEU A 81 2.25 -7.71 -20.37
CA LEU A 81 1.05 -7.61 -19.54
C LEU A 81 0.94 -8.77 -18.55
N VAL A 82 1.27 -10.00 -18.97
CA VAL A 82 1.26 -11.17 -18.09
C VAL A 82 2.30 -11.00 -16.98
N VAL A 83 3.53 -10.61 -17.33
CA VAL A 83 4.61 -10.38 -16.35
C VAL A 83 4.24 -9.25 -15.40
N LEU A 84 3.69 -8.15 -15.92
CA LEU A 84 3.25 -7.02 -15.10
C LEU A 84 2.14 -7.46 -14.14
N GLY A 85 1.14 -8.20 -14.63
CA GLY A 85 0.06 -8.71 -13.78
C GLY A 85 0.57 -9.59 -12.64
N ALA A 86 1.49 -10.51 -12.94
CA ALA A 86 2.10 -11.36 -11.93
C ALA A 86 2.87 -10.54 -10.89
N ALA A 87 3.66 -9.55 -11.33
CA ALA A 87 4.40 -8.66 -10.44
C ALA A 87 3.45 -7.84 -9.56
N LEU A 88 2.35 -7.35 -10.12
CA LEU A 88 1.36 -6.57 -9.37
C LEU A 88 0.67 -7.41 -8.29
N ILE A 89 0.32 -8.65 -8.60
CA ILE A 89 -0.26 -9.57 -7.61
C ILE A 89 0.76 -9.86 -6.50
N TRP A 90 2.01 -10.15 -6.87
CA TRP A 90 3.07 -10.44 -5.92
C TRP A 90 3.32 -9.28 -4.94
N THR A 91 3.28 -8.04 -5.43
CA THR A 91 3.57 -6.84 -4.64
C THR A 91 2.34 -6.18 -4.02
N ALA A 92 1.15 -6.75 -4.19
CA ALA A 92 -0.10 -6.16 -3.67
C ALA A 92 -0.05 -5.85 -2.16
N PRO A 93 0.40 -6.77 -1.26
CA PRO A 93 0.49 -6.46 0.16
C PRO A 93 1.45 -5.31 0.47
N ASN A 94 2.55 -5.21 -0.27
CA ASN A 94 3.54 -4.15 -0.08
C ASN A 94 2.93 -2.78 -0.40
N ARG A 95 2.18 -2.68 -1.49
CA ARG A 95 1.48 -1.44 -1.88
C ARG A 95 0.39 -1.07 -0.87
N TRP A 96 -0.35 -2.05 -0.38
CA TRP A 96 -1.33 -1.82 0.68
C TRP A 96 -0.65 -1.27 1.94
N GLY A 97 0.52 -1.82 2.29
CA GLY A 97 1.32 -1.32 3.40
C GLY A 97 1.71 0.16 3.24
N VAL A 98 2.04 0.58 2.02
CA VAL A 98 2.29 2.00 1.73
C VAL A 98 1.04 2.84 1.96
N GLY A 99 -0.14 2.36 1.54
CA GLY A 99 -1.41 3.04 1.81
C GLY A 99 -1.68 3.22 3.30
N ILE A 100 -1.44 2.18 4.09
CA ILE A 100 -1.56 2.24 5.56
C ILE A 100 -0.57 3.24 6.15
N ALA A 101 0.67 3.26 5.65
CA ALA A 101 1.69 4.22 6.10
C ALA A 101 1.29 5.66 5.79
N LEU A 102 0.73 5.92 4.62
CA LEU A 102 0.21 7.23 4.25
C LEU A 102 -0.93 7.66 5.18
N HIS A 103 -1.86 6.76 5.47
CA HIS A 103 -2.94 7.02 6.42
C HIS A 103 -2.40 7.33 7.81
N TYR A 104 -1.43 6.53 8.29
CA TYR A 104 -0.75 6.79 9.56
C TYR A 104 -0.11 8.18 9.60
N LEU A 105 0.60 8.56 8.53
CA LEU A 105 1.22 9.88 8.45
C LEU A 105 0.19 11.01 8.49
N SER A 106 -0.96 10.83 7.83
CA SER A 106 -2.04 11.81 7.90
C SER A 106 -2.57 11.97 9.33
N ARG A 107 -2.66 10.89 10.09
CA ARG A 107 -3.09 10.92 11.49
C ARG A 107 -2.06 11.62 12.40
N VAL A 108 -0.78 11.50 12.07
CA VAL A 108 0.29 12.16 12.81
C VAL A 108 0.36 13.66 12.54
N TYR A 109 0.22 14.06 11.25
CA TYR A 109 0.28 15.46 10.86
C TYR A 109 -1.02 16.22 11.08
N PHE A 110 -2.15 15.52 11.09
CA PHE A 110 -3.47 16.09 11.39
C PHE A 110 -4.08 15.35 12.58
N PRO A 111 -3.58 15.58 13.80
CA PRO A 111 -3.99 14.81 14.97
C PRO A 111 -5.46 15.05 15.32
N ASP A 112 -6.16 13.96 15.63
CA ASP A 112 -7.51 13.98 16.16
C ASP A 112 -7.45 13.59 17.65
N PRO A 113 -8.03 14.38 18.58
CA PRO A 113 -8.05 14.03 20.00
C PRO A 113 -8.68 12.67 20.33
N GLN A 114 -9.57 12.18 19.46
CA GLN A 114 -10.23 10.88 19.62
C GLN A 114 -9.48 9.73 18.99
N ASP A 115 -8.39 10.01 18.28
CA ASP A 115 -7.63 9.00 17.57
C ASP A 115 -6.66 8.29 18.52
N PRO A 116 -6.74 6.92 18.64
CA PRO A 116 -5.87 6.14 19.53
C PRO A 116 -4.47 5.90 18.98
N VAL A 117 -3.82 6.90 18.37
CA VAL A 117 -2.43 6.75 17.89
C VAL A 117 -1.49 6.76 19.10
N PRO A 118 -0.65 5.72 19.30
CA PRO A 118 0.36 5.71 20.34
C PRO A 118 1.39 6.83 20.12
N ARG A 119 1.78 7.50 21.19
CA ARG A 119 2.77 8.57 21.14
C ARG A 119 3.99 8.23 21.99
#